data_fea1afcc50f4e31a4bfe2c5b102f702d
#
_entry.id   fea1afcc50f4e31a4bfe2c5b102f702d
#
_cell.length_a   1.000
_cell.length_b   1.000
_cell.length_c   1.000
_cell.angle_alpha   90.00
_cell.angle_beta   90.00
_cell.angle_gamma   90.00
#
_symmetry.space_group_name_H-M   'P 1'
#
loop_
_entity.id
_entity.type
_entity.pdbx_description
1 polymer ?
#
loop_
_entity_poly.entity_id
_entity_poly.type
_entity_poly.pdbx_seq_one_letter_code
_entity_poly.pdbx_strand_id
1 'polypeptide(L)'
;LDSSFRKNIEGARAAGLQVGVYFFSQAVNEKEAIEEASMCVQYVQGYQVDMPIFIDLEDVWDPDDGSGGRANNLSVSQRYLLDRMHIGQLEGDNYIWMASYADSTSYPRSHDMWQYTDNGRVPGITTWDGRAASVDMNVWYE
;
A
#
# COMPACT_ATOMS: atom_id res chain seq x y z
N LEU A 1 -13.72 2.49 2.19
CA LEU A 1 -13.00 3.67 2.67
C LEU A 1 -12.77 3.55 4.17
N ASP A 2 -11.55 3.80 4.62
CA ASP A 2 -11.23 3.89 6.06
C ASP A 2 -12.11 4.96 6.73
N SER A 3 -12.74 4.59 7.84
CA SER A 3 -13.62 5.49 8.60
C SER A 3 -12.87 6.72 9.17
N SER A 4 -11.57 6.61 9.37
CA SER A 4 -10.68 7.67 9.84
C SER A 4 -10.05 8.50 8.72
N PHE A 5 -10.26 8.15 7.45
CA PHE A 5 -9.59 8.76 6.31
C PHE A 5 -9.60 10.29 6.36
N ARG A 6 -10.80 10.89 6.49
CA ARG A 6 -10.95 12.34 6.53
C ARG A 6 -10.15 12.97 7.70
N LYS A 7 -10.33 12.43 8.89
CA LYS A 7 -9.62 12.93 10.08
C LYS A 7 -8.11 12.84 9.92
N ASN A 8 -7.63 11.75 9.36
CA ASN A 8 -6.20 11.48 9.19
C ASN A 8 -5.59 12.42 8.15
N ILE A 9 -6.21 12.56 6.98
CA ILE A 9 -5.67 13.43 5.91
C ILE A 9 -5.69 14.91 6.32
N GLU A 10 -6.80 15.40 6.93
CA GLU A 10 -6.90 16.76 7.42
C GLU A 10 -5.91 17.03 8.56
N GLY A 11 -5.77 16.09 9.50
CA GLY A 11 -4.83 16.20 10.62
C GLY A 11 -3.37 16.20 10.17
N ALA A 12 -2.99 15.32 9.25
CA ALA A 12 -1.64 15.27 8.69
C ALA A 12 -1.30 16.59 7.96
N ARG A 13 -2.23 17.09 7.15
CA ARG A 13 -2.08 18.39 6.46
C ARG A 13 -1.93 19.55 7.45
N ALA A 14 -2.77 19.60 8.49
CA ALA A 14 -2.69 20.62 9.51
C ALA A 14 -1.36 20.60 10.29
N ALA A 15 -0.75 19.42 10.41
CA ALA A 15 0.57 19.22 11.00
C ALA A 15 1.73 19.55 10.03
N GLY A 16 1.46 19.94 8.79
CA GLY A 16 2.48 20.27 7.80
C GLY A 16 3.17 19.04 7.18
N LEU A 17 2.56 17.86 7.30
CA LEU A 17 3.10 16.65 6.70
C LEU A 17 2.74 16.56 5.21
N GLN A 18 3.63 15.99 4.42
CA GLN A 18 3.30 15.53 3.07
C GLN A 18 2.41 14.31 3.16
N VAL A 19 1.41 14.23 2.29
CA VAL A 19 0.40 13.18 2.31
C VAL A 19 0.41 12.40 1.01
N GLY A 20 0.54 11.09 1.12
CA GLY A 20 0.22 10.12 0.09
C GLY A 20 -1.01 9.31 0.48
N VAL A 21 -1.59 8.62 -0.48
CA VAL A 21 -2.70 7.71 -0.26
C VAL A 21 -2.44 6.38 -0.96
N TYR A 22 -2.98 5.31 -0.41
CA TYR A 22 -2.96 4.01 -1.04
C TYR A 22 -4.32 3.33 -0.87
N PHE A 23 -4.60 2.35 -1.68
CA PHE A 23 -5.74 1.47 -1.49
C PHE A 23 -5.31 0.01 -1.63
N PHE A 24 -5.80 -0.80 -0.72
CA PHE A 24 -5.63 -2.25 -0.75
C PHE A 24 -6.53 -2.83 -1.84
N SER A 25 -5.94 -3.38 -2.88
CA SER A 25 -6.69 -3.95 -3.98
C SER A 25 -7.14 -5.37 -3.68
N GLN A 26 -8.42 -5.66 -3.91
CA GLN A 26 -9.01 -6.99 -3.86
C GLN A 26 -9.47 -7.48 -5.24
N ALA A 27 -9.19 -6.69 -6.28
CA ALA A 27 -9.60 -6.98 -7.64
C ALA A 27 -9.07 -8.33 -8.14
N VAL A 28 -9.93 -9.10 -8.75
CA VAL A 28 -9.61 -10.41 -9.36
C VAL A 28 -9.69 -10.37 -10.88
N ASN A 29 -10.06 -9.24 -11.45
CA ASN A 29 -10.11 -9.00 -12.89
C ASN A 29 -9.92 -7.50 -13.20
N GLU A 30 -9.70 -7.20 -14.47
CA GLU A 30 -9.42 -5.84 -14.94
C GLU A 30 -10.55 -4.85 -14.63
N LYS A 31 -11.80 -5.27 -14.74
CA LYS A 31 -12.96 -4.41 -14.47
C LYS A 31 -12.98 -3.95 -13.01
N GLU A 32 -12.79 -4.90 -12.09
CA GLU A 32 -12.73 -4.60 -10.66
C GLU A 32 -11.54 -3.68 -10.32
N ALA A 33 -10.37 -3.91 -10.93
CA ALA A 33 -9.21 -3.05 -10.74
C ALA A 33 -9.47 -1.60 -11.19
N ILE A 34 -10.16 -1.43 -12.32
CA ILE A 34 -10.58 -0.10 -12.82
C ILE A 34 -11.58 0.55 -11.86
N GLU A 35 -12.55 -0.22 -11.35
CA GLU A 35 -13.53 0.27 -10.38
C GLU A 35 -12.88 0.73 -9.08
N GLU A 36 -11.96 -0.06 -8.52
CA GLU A 36 -11.21 0.29 -7.30
C GLU A 36 -10.37 1.56 -7.49
N ALA A 37 -9.60 1.63 -8.58
CA ALA A 37 -8.81 2.81 -8.88
C ALA A 37 -9.68 4.06 -9.07
N SER A 38 -10.81 3.93 -9.78
CA SER A 38 -11.75 5.02 -9.98
C SER A 38 -12.38 5.51 -8.68
N MET A 39 -12.71 4.59 -7.76
CA MET A 39 -13.21 4.92 -6.43
C MET A 39 -12.14 5.66 -5.61
N CYS A 40 -10.90 5.20 -5.65
CA CYS A 40 -9.81 5.89 -4.95
C CYS A 40 -9.66 7.33 -5.43
N VAL A 41 -9.62 7.54 -6.74
CA VAL A 41 -9.54 8.89 -7.34
C VAL A 41 -10.73 9.76 -6.91
N GLN A 42 -11.94 9.22 -6.86
CA GLN A 42 -13.13 9.97 -6.39
C GLN A 42 -13.03 10.36 -4.92
N TYR A 43 -12.55 9.47 -4.05
CA TYR A 43 -12.44 9.75 -2.62
C TYR A 43 -11.38 10.80 -2.27
N VAL A 44 -10.33 10.93 -3.08
CA VAL A 44 -9.29 11.93 -2.86
C VAL A 44 -9.61 13.30 -3.48
N GLN A 45 -10.68 13.39 -4.29
CA GLN A 45 -11.12 14.67 -4.84
C GLN A 45 -11.43 15.69 -3.73
N GLY A 46 -10.83 16.85 -3.84
CA GLY A 46 -10.97 17.93 -2.88
C GLY A 46 -9.95 17.90 -1.72
N TYR A 47 -9.12 16.88 -1.66
CA TYR A 47 -7.97 16.85 -0.75
C TYR A 47 -6.68 17.14 -1.50
N GLN A 48 -5.75 17.79 -0.83
CA GLN A 48 -4.42 17.95 -1.36
C GLN A 48 -3.60 16.70 -1.01
N VAL A 49 -3.20 15.97 -2.05
CA VAL A 49 -2.31 14.79 -1.98
C VAL A 49 -1.00 15.20 -2.63
N ASP A 50 0.11 15.02 -1.92
CA ASP A 50 1.43 15.50 -2.35
C ASP A 50 2.26 14.41 -3.04
N MET A 51 1.93 13.15 -2.76
CA MET A 51 2.62 11.96 -3.27
C MET A 51 1.73 11.20 -4.26
N PRO A 52 2.27 10.27 -5.05
CA PRO A 52 1.46 9.38 -5.89
C PRO A 52 0.37 8.63 -5.12
N ILE A 53 -0.66 8.18 -5.84
CA ILE A 53 -1.63 7.21 -5.33
C ILE A 53 -1.04 5.82 -5.56
N PHE A 54 -0.93 5.02 -4.51
CA PHE A 54 -0.39 3.67 -4.58
C PHE A 54 -1.49 2.62 -4.59
N ILE A 55 -1.27 1.56 -5.37
CA ILE A 55 -2.03 0.32 -5.29
C ILE A 55 -1.26 -0.63 -4.39
N ASP A 56 -1.88 -1.06 -3.31
CA ASP A 56 -1.34 -2.06 -2.42
C ASP A 56 -1.84 -3.45 -2.83
N LEU A 57 -0.90 -4.33 -3.14
CA LEU A 57 -1.15 -5.68 -3.64
C LEU A 57 -0.55 -6.70 -2.68
N GLU A 58 -1.41 -7.34 -1.90
CA GLU A 58 -1.02 -8.34 -0.93
C GLU A 58 -1.79 -9.65 -1.11
N ASP A 59 -1.40 -10.67 -0.36
CA ASP A 59 -2.22 -11.87 -0.22
C ASP A 59 -3.55 -11.54 0.45
N VAL A 60 -4.63 -11.98 -0.14
CA VAL A 60 -5.96 -11.87 0.44
C VAL A 60 -6.33 -13.22 1.05
N TRP A 61 -6.62 -13.20 2.34
CA TRP A 61 -7.16 -14.38 3.01
C TRP A 61 -8.59 -14.64 2.55
N ASP A 62 -8.86 -15.85 2.04
CA ASP A 62 -10.22 -16.29 1.77
C ASP A 62 -10.80 -16.94 3.03
N PRO A 63 -11.83 -16.35 3.67
CA PRO A 63 -12.43 -16.92 4.87
C PRO A 63 -13.22 -18.19 4.60
N ASP A 64 -13.63 -18.46 3.36
CA ASP A 64 -14.50 -19.59 3.03
C ASP A 64 -13.72 -20.88 2.77
N ASP A 65 -12.51 -20.82 2.24
CA ASP A 65 -11.71 -22.01 1.96
C ASP A 65 -10.42 -22.11 2.79
N GLY A 66 -10.10 -21.11 3.59
CA GLY A 66 -8.92 -21.08 4.43
C GLY A 66 -7.61 -20.96 3.64
N SER A 67 -7.67 -20.74 2.33
CA SER A 67 -6.51 -20.51 1.50
C SER A 67 -6.09 -19.03 1.59
N GLY A 68 -4.80 -18.78 1.66
CA GLY A 68 -4.25 -17.46 1.34
C GLY A 68 -4.20 -17.34 -0.18
N GLY A 69 -4.88 -16.37 -0.73
CA GLY A 69 -4.85 -16.09 -2.16
C GLY A 69 -5.99 -15.19 -2.59
N ARG A 70 -5.74 -14.38 -3.59
CA ARG A 70 -6.80 -13.60 -4.23
C ARG A 70 -7.72 -14.55 -4.97
N ALA A 71 -8.97 -14.63 -4.54
CA ALA A 71 -10.07 -15.37 -5.15
C ALA A 71 -9.63 -16.44 -6.17
N ASN A 72 -9.41 -17.65 -5.71
CA ASN A 72 -9.15 -18.79 -6.57
C ASN A 72 -7.75 -18.83 -7.24
N ASN A 73 -6.67 -18.83 -6.48
CA ASN A 73 -5.29 -19.14 -6.87
C ASN A 73 -4.34 -17.98 -7.18
N LEU A 74 -4.53 -16.81 -6.60
CA LEU A 74 -3.56 -15.74 -6.71
C LEU A 74 -2.80 -15.55 -5.39
N SER A 75 -1.90 -16.46 -5.07
CA SER A 75 -0.87 -16.23 -4.05
C SER A 75 0.03 -15.09 -4.48
N VAL A 76 0.03 -13.99 -3.74
CA VAL A 76 0.88 -12.84 -4.01
C VAL A 76 2.22 -13.07 -3.34
N SER A 77 3.00 -14.01 -3.83
CA SER A 77 4.43 -14.04 -3.53
C SER A 77 5.15 -13.01 -4.39
N GLN A 78 6.27 -12.50 -3.91
CA GLN A 78 7.16 -11.64 -4.71
C GLN A 78 7.39 -12.23 -6.12
N ARG A 79 7.56 -13.54 -6.21
CA ARG A 79 7.74 -14.27 -7.48
C ARG A 79 6.50 -14.17 -8.36
N TYR A 80 5.32 -14.27 -7.78
CA TYR A 80 4.07 -14.14 -8.52
C TYR A 80 3.90 -12.75 -9.13
N LEU A 81 4.17 -11.69 -8.36
CA LEU A 81 4.14 -10.32 -8.86
C LEU A 81 5.11 -10.12 -10.01
N LEU A 82 6.33 -10.65 -9.90
CA LEU A 82 7.34 -10.57 -10.95
C LEU A 82 6.94 -11.34 -12.22
N ASP A 83 6.29 -12.51 -12.07
CA ASP A 83 5.96 -13.40 -13.18
C ASP A 83 4.63 -13.03 -13.88
N ARG A 84 3.71 -12.39 -13.18
CA ARG A 84 2.33 -12.19 -13.65
C ARG A 84 1.93 -10.73 -13.90
N MET A 85 2.53 -9.80 -13.23
CA MET A 85 2.14 -8.39 -13.32
C MET A 85 2.90 -7.61 -14.38
N HIS A 86 3.52 -8.13 -15.36
CA HIS A 86 4.22 -7.35 -16.38
C HIS A 86 4.91 -6.08 -15.84
N ILE A 87 5.55 -6.20 -14.65
CA ILE A 87 6.14 -5.07 -13.92
C ILE A 87 7.06 -4.23 -14.82
N GLY A 88 7.75 -4.87 -15.77
CA GLY A 88 8.56 -4.15 -16.74
C GLY A 88 7.79 -3.18 -17.66
N GLN A 89 6.45 -3.27 -17.72
CA GLN A 89 5.62 -2.28 -18.43
C GLN A 89 5.23 -1.11 -17.53
N LEU A 90 5.36 -1.27 -16.22
CA LEU A 90 5.06 -0.23 -15.23
C LEU A 90 6.30 0.61 -14.88
N GLU A 91 7.50 0.08 -15.14
CA GLU A 91 8.75 0.79 -14.87
C GLU A 91 8.90 2.02 -15.77
N GLY A 92 9.36 3.11 -15.19
CA GLY A 92 9.64 4.37 -15.89
C GLY A 92 8.55 5.44 -15.77
N ASP A 93 7.29 5.04 -15.75
CA ASP A 93 6.15 5.97 -15.61
C ASP A 93 5.45 5.88 -14.26
N ASN A 94 5.81 4.88 -13.44
CA ASN A 94 5.19 4.61 -12.15
C ASN A 94 6.25 4.42 -11.07
N TYR A 95 5.89 4.72 -9.84
CA TYR A 95 6.72 4.48 -8.67
C TYR A 95 6.49 3.05 -8.16
N ILE A 96 7.57 2.38 -7.82
CA ILE A 96 7.56 1.04 -7.24
C ILE A 96 7.83 1.14 -5.74
N TRP A 97 6.85 0.74 -4.96
CA TRP A 97 6.94 0.62 -3.51
C TRP A 97 7.06 -0.86 -3.13
N MET A 98 8.22 -1.21 -2.60
CA MET A 98 8.56 -2.58 -2.25
C MET A 98 8.42 -2.81 -0.75
N ALA A 99 7.64 -3.81 -0.35
CA ALA A 99 7.58 -4.28 1.04
C ALA A 99 8.50 -5.50 1.22
N SER A 100 9.46 -5.39 2.13
CA SER A 100 10.38 -6.49 2.48
C SER A 100 10.97 -6.24 3.86
N TYR A 101 10.50 -6.99 4.85
CA TYR A 101 10.89 -6.81 6.27
C TYR A 101 12.19 -7.54 6.58
N ALA A 102 13.29 -6.98 6.11
CA ALA A 102 14.63 -7.52 6.23
C ALA A 102 15.66 -6.37 6.31
N ASP A 103 16.91 -6.70 6.63
CA ASP A 103 18.01 -5.72 6.69
C ASP A 103 18.40 -5.18 5.30
N SER A 104 17.98 -5.89 4.24
CA SER A 104 18.19 -5.48 2.85
C SER A 104 17.10 -6.10 1.98
N THR A 105 16.75 -5.42 0.88
CA THR A 105 15.82 -5.98 -0.09
C THR A 105 16.53 -6.92 -1.05
N SER A 106 15.90 -8.06 -1.35
CA SER A 106 16.30 -8.99 -2.42
C SER A 106 15.55 -8.74 -3.73
N TYR A 107 14.80 -7.68 -3.82
CA TYR A 107 14.04 -7.31 -5.02
C TYR A 107 15.00 -7.05 -6.18
N PRO A 108 14.86 -7.75 -7.33
CA PRO A 108 15.87 -7.74 -8.39
C PRO A 108 15.78 -6.54 -9.34
N ARG A 109 14.85 -5.63 -9.11
CA ARG A 109 14.60 -4.44 -9.94
C ARG A 109 14.76 -3.16 -9.15
N SER A 110 14.80 -2.02 -9.84
CA SER A 110 14.73 -0.72 -9.20
C SER A 110 13.40 -0.53 -8.47
N HIS A 111 13.45 0.19 -7.38
CA HIS A 111 12.29 0.60 -6.60
C HIS A 111 12.53 1.99 -6.03
N ASP A 112 11.46 2.73 -5.83
CA ASP A 112 11.50 4.12 -5.39
C ASP A 112 11.25 4.24 -3.90
N MET A 113 10.54 3.28 -3.32
CA MET A 113 10.28 3.23 -1.88
C MET A 113 10.41 1.79 -1.36
N TRP A 114 10.96 1.67 -0.17
CA TRP A 114 11.10 0.40 0.55
C TRP A 114 10.46 0.48 1.93
N GLN A 115 9.41 -0.32 2.14
CA GLN A 115 8.84 -0.61 3.45
C GLN A 115 9.70 -1.69 4.12
N TYR A 116 10.52 -1.29 5.07
CA TYR A 116 11.50 -2.18 5.69
C TYR A 116 11.02 -2.83 6.99
N THR A 117 9.93 -2.35 7.56
CA THR A 117 9.30 -2.94 8.75
C THR A 117 7.83 -2.53 8.87
N ASP A 118 7.02 -3.42 9.43
CA ASP A 118 5.63 -3.22 9.87
C ASP A 118 5.54 -2.99 11.40
N ASN A 119 6.67 -2.96 12.08
CA ASN A 119 6.74 -2.88 13.55
C ASN A 119 7.51 -1.67 14.04
N GLY A 120 7.48 -0.59 13.28
CA GLY A 120 8.03 0.69 13.68
C GLY A 120 7.31 1.31 14.88
N ARG A 121 7.95 2.28 15.52
CA ARG A 121 7.39 3.02 16.65
C ARG A 121 7.59 4.51 16.43
N VAL A 122 6.49 5.24 16.44
CA VAL A 122 6.50 6.70 16.33
C VAL A 122 5.91 7.29 17.61
N PRO A 123 6.60 8.20 18.29
CA PRO A 123 6.08 8.85 19.49
C PRO A 123 4.72 9.52 19.22
N GLY A 124 3.74 9.24 20.06
CA GLY A 124 2.39 9.81 19.93
C GLY A 124 1.42 8.94 19.13
N ILE A 125 1.88 7.94 18.40
CA ILE A 125 0.99 6.98 17.74
C ILE A 125 0.70 5.83 18.70
N THR A 126 -0.58 5.67 19.04
CA THR A 126 -1.03 4.68 20.03
C THR A 126 -2.24 3.91 19.51
N THR A 127 -2.40 2.71 20.03
CA THR A 127 -3.63 1.94 19.92
C THR A 127 -4.76 2.60 20.73
N TRP A 128 -6.00 2.15 20.55
CA TRP A 128 -7.17 2.66 21.27
C TRP A 128 -7.04 2.55 22.80
N ASP A 129 -6.24 1.60 23.32
CA ASP A 129 -5.99 1.39 24.75
C ASP A 129 -4.74 2.15 25.26
N GLY A 130 -4.18 3.04 24.45
CA GLY A 130 -3.06 3.92 24.79
C GLY A 130 -1.67 3.27 24.73
N ARG A 131 -1.54 2.04 24.24
CA ARG A 131 -0.22 1.43 24.01
C ARG A 131 0.41 1.97 22.74
N ALA A 132 1.73 1.95 22.65
CA ALA A 132 2.42 2.29 21.40
C ALA A 132 1.97 1.35 20.28
N ALA A 133 1.41 1.92 19.22
CA ALA A 133 1.02 1.18 18.02
C ALA A 133 2.23 0.86 17.15
N SER A 134 2.18 -0.26 16.45
CA SER A 134 3.09 -0.53 15.33
C SER A 134 2.69 0.31 14.13
N VAL A 135 3.68 0.76 13.39
CA VAL A 135 3.50 1.49 12.14
C VAL A 135 4.49 0.99 11.11
N ASP A 136 4.08 1.05 9.86
CA ASP A 136 4.95 0.78 8.74
C ASP A 136 5.98 1.89 8.59
N MET A 137 7.24 1.49 8.41
CA MET A 137 8.32 2.45 8.21
C MET A 137 8.94 2.24 6.83
N ASN A 138 9.19 3.34 6.16
CA ASN A 138 9.61 3.34 4.77
C ASN A 138 10.83 4.22 4.56
N VAL A 139 11.60 3.90 3.53
CA VAL A 139 12.63 4.76 2.95
C VAL A 139 12.17 5.13 1.55
N TRP A 140 12.16 6.42 1.26
CA TRP A 140 11.97 6.94 -0.08
C TRP A 140 13.34 7.23 -0.68
N TYR A 141 13.62 6.75 -1.88
CA TYR A 141 14.84 7.00 -2.63
C TYR A 141 14.61 8.16 -3.61
N GLU A 142 15.46 9.18 -3.54
CA GLU A 142 15.49 10.30 -4.49
C GLU A 142 16.39 10.01 -5.70
#